data_440d108af5ddcb74dee2c5ae1a7706b2
#
_entry.id   440d108af5ddcb74dee2c5ae1a7706b2
#
_cell.length_a   1.000
_cell.length_b   1.000
_cell.length_c   1.000
_cell.angle_alpha   90.00
_cell.angle_beta   90.00
_cell.angle_gamma   90.00
#
_symmetry.space_group_name_H-M   'P 1'
#
loop_
_entity.id
_entity.type
_entity.pdbx_description
1 polymer ?
#
loop_
_entity_poly.entity_id
_entity_poly.type
_entity_poly.pdbx_seq_one_letter_code
_entity_poly.pdbx_strand_id
1 'polypeptide(L)'
;TYIGTSGNGLFIYDNQNENLENYQISNAALLCNNIYCILPGNNKDELFISTENELVCFNIPEKLFLNWTEEQGLFATKFNTASGIQSRSGAYILGSGNGAVIIRDSMHLPRNFQSKMVFTDFNIDYQKILPGIEGSPLVKEIDKTKKITLSHDQNIFSLNVSSINYDCPSRILYSWMLEGFYNNWTKPSTNSLIRYTNIEPGKYTLRVRAILLDDGHTIEERSLNITITPPFTQTIWAYLLYTVVLLLIIY
;
A
#
# COMPACT_ATOMS: atom_id res chain seq x y z
N THR A 1 29.30 -7.81 -12.25
CA THR A 1 29.93 -6.64 -11.60
C THR A 1 28.88 -5.71 -11.06
N TYR A 2 29.02 -5.24 -9.81
CA TYR A 2 28.12 -4.29 -9.17
C TYR A 2 28.82 -2.95 -9.00
N ILE A 3 28.17 -1.86 -9.37
CA ILE A 3 28.75 -0.51 -9.38
C ILE A 3 27.78 0.44 -8.68
N GLY A 4 28.18 0.94 -7.51
CA GLY A 4 27.48 2.00 -6.79
C GLY A 4 27.92 3.37 -7.27
N THR A 5 26.97 4.26 -7.47
CA THR A 5 27.25 5.63 -7.95
C THR A 5 26.76 6.68 -6.99
N SER A 6 27.28 7.89 -7.15
CA SER A 6 26.75 9.08 -6.49
C SER A 6 25.74 9.75 -7.41
N GLY A 7 24.43 9.57 -7.12
CA GLY A 7 23.34 10.20 -7.82
C GLY A 7 22.62 9.38 -8.89
N ASN A 8 23.22 8.26 -9.37
CA ASN A 8 22.63 7.43 -10.42
C ASN A 8 22.27 6.00 -9.97
N GLY A 9 22.26 5.73 -8.67
CA GLY A 9 21.84 4.44 -8.10
C GLY A 9 22.85 3.32 -8.31
N LEU A 10 22.34 2.09 -8.38
CA LEU A 10 23.09 0.86 -8.54
C LEU A 10 23.10 0.42 -10.02
N PHE A 11 24.28 0.14 -10.57
CA PHE A 11 24.44 -0.53 -11.84
C PHE A 11 24.88 -1.97 -11.65
N ILE A 12 24.28 -2.86 -12.42
CA ILE A 12 24.65 -4.27 -12.48
C ILE A 12 25.09 -4.56 -13.92
N TYR A 13 26.37 -4.89 -14.08
CA TYR A 13 26.92 -5.29 -15.35
C TYR A 13 27.08 -6.81 -15.41
N ASP A 14 26.38 -7.44 -16.34
CA ASP A 14 26.54 -8.86 -16.64
C ASP A 14 27.69 -9.04 -17.64
N ASN A 15 28.77 -9.64 -17.15
CA ASN A 15 29.97 -9.89 -17.98
C ASN A 15 29.77 -10.96 -19.07
N GLN A 16 28.73 -11.79 -18.97
CA GLN A 16 28.48 -12.86 -19.94
C GLN A 16 27.67 -12.36 -21.13
N ASN A 17 26.65 -11.54 -20.84
CA ASN A 17 25.72 -11.03 -21.86
C ASN A 17 26.00 -9.58 -22.25
N GLU A 18 27.04 -8.97 -21.71
CA GLU A 18 27.41 -7.54 -21.91
C GLU A 18 26.23 -6.60 -21.65
N ASN A 19 25.32 -6.99 -20.71
CA ASN A 19 24.14 -6.22 -20.38
C ASN A 19 24.38 -5.34 -19.15
N LEU A 20 23.91 -4.09 -19.19
CA LEU A 20 23.98 -3.13 -18.10
C LEU A 20 22.57 -2.79 -17.62
N GLU A 21 22.25 -3.16 -16.40
CA GLU A 21 20.99 -2.79 -15.73
C GLU A 21 21.25 -1.64 -14.75
N ASN A 22 20.31 -0.70 -14.64
CA ASN A 22 20.37 0.42 -13.72
C ASN A 22 19.14 0.45 -12.81
N TYR A 23 19.39 0.56 -11.51
CA TYR A 23 18.38 0.62 -10.46
C TYR A 23 18.48 1.96 -9.73
N GLN A 24 17.38 2.71 -9.74
CA GLN A 24 17.24 4.05 -9.17
C GLN A 24 15.93 4.18 -8.40
N ILE A 25 15.73 5.29 -7.70
CA ILE A 25 14.44 5.66 -7.06
C ILE A 25 13.27 5.58 -8.04
N SER A 26 13.48 5.95 -9.29
CA SER A 26 12.43 6.01 -10.31
C SER A 26 11.96 4.65 -10.83
N ASN A 27 12.77 3.61 -10.74
CA ASN A 27 12.50 2.29 -11.34
C ASN A 27 12.72 1.11 -10.40
N ALA A 28 13.17 1.36 -9.19
CA ALA A 28 13.42 0.34 -8.17
C ALA A 28 12.95 0.82 -6.80
N ALA A 29 12.92 -0.08 -5.82
CA ALA A 29 12.55 0.25 -4.44
C ALA A 29 13.69 0.92 -3.65
N LEU A 30 14.64 1.57 -4.30
CA LEU A 30 15.66 2.38 -3.64
C LEU A 30 15.05 3.70 -3.16
N LEU A 31 15.39 4.12 -1.96
CA LEU A 31 14.98 5.42 -1.40
C LEU A 31 16.02 6.51 -1.65
N CYS A 32 17.24 6.12 -2.08
CA CYS A 32 18.33 7.04 -2.37
C CYS A 32 19.19 6.55 -3.54
N ASN A 33 19.57 7.47 -4.44
CA ASN A 33 20.43 7.16 -5.58
C ASN A 33 21.94 7.25 -5.25
N ASN A 34 22.31 7.66 -4.03
CA ASN A 34 23.69 7.71 -3.59
C ASN A 34 24.08 6.39 -2.94
N ILE A 35 24.85 5.58 -3.62
CA ILE A 35 25.36 4.31 -3.11
C ILE A 35 26.73 4.52 -2.49
N TYR A 36 26.88 4.26 -1.20
CA TYR A 36 28.11 4.54 -0.45
C TYR A 36 28.99 3.32 -0.26
N CYS A 37 28.39 2.15 -0.05
CA CYS A 37 29.14 0.90 0.09
C CYS A 37 28.30 -0.27 -0.43
N ILE A 38 28.98 -1.24 -1.05
CA ILE A 38 28.39 -2.51 -1.48
C ILE A 38 29.23 -3.62 -0.89
N LEU A 39 28.58 -4.51 -0.13
CA LEU A 39 29.21 -5.68 0.49
C LEU A 39 28.50 -6.95 0.03
N PRO A 40 29.23 -8.07 -0.16
CA PRO A 40 28.56 -9.35 -0.42
C PRO A 40 27.70 -9.73 0.78
N GLY A 41 26.52 -10.29 0.54
CA GLY A 41 25.66 -10.81 1.60
C GLY A 41 26.17 -12.13 2.19
N ASN A 42 25.45 -12.66 3.18
CA ASN A 42 25.77 -13.96 3.78
C ASN A 42 25.59 -15.10 2.78
N ASN A 43 24.68 -14.92 1.81
CA ASN A 43 24.45 -15.80 0.71
C ASN A 43 25.03 -15.19 -0.58
N LYS A 44 25.43 -16.03 -1.53
CA LYS A 44 25.94 -15.58 -2.83
C LYS A 44 24.92 -14.77 -3.64
N ASP A 45 23.65 -14.89 -3.27
CA ASP A 45 22.51 -14.27 -3.95
C ASP A 45 22.09 -12.95 -3.32
N GLU A 46 22.84 -12.43 -2.34
CA GLU A 46 22.52 -11.22 -1.60
C GLU A 46 23.67 -10.21 -1.60
N LEU A 47 23.31 -8.92 -1.63
CA LEU A 47 24.24 -7.81 -1.40
C LEU A 47 23.69 -6.90 -0.30
N PHE A 48 24.57 -6.44 0.57
CA PHE A 48 24.29 -5.33 1.47
C PHE A 48 24.79 -4.02 0.85
N ILE A 49 23.90 -3.05 0.75
CA ILE A 49 24.17 -1.77 0.11
C ILE A 49 23.83 -0.67 1.12
N SER A 50 24.79 0.19 1.46
CA SER A 50 24.49 1.39 2.23
C SER A 50 24.33 2.59 1.32
N THR A 51 23.32 3.40 1.64
CA THR A 51 23.05 4.67 0.98
C THR A 51 23.14 5.83 1.99
N GLU A 52 22.65 7.00 1.67
CA GLU A 52 22.67 8.12 2.60
C GLU A 52 21.84 7.84 3.88
N ASN A 53 20.63 7.28 3.74
CA ASN A 53 19.68 7.17 4.84
C ASN A 53 19.12 5.76 5.06
N GLU A 54 19.61 4.77 4.34
CA GLU A 54 19.09 3.41 4.39
C GLU A 54 20.20 2.38 4.24
N LEU A 55 19.92 1.20 4.74
CA LEU A 55 20.66 -0.01 4.45
C LEU A 55 19.77 -0.93 3.64
N VAL A 56 20.25 -1.40 2.53
CA VAL A 56 19.51 -2.22 1.59
C VAL A 56 20.09 -3.62 1.53
N CYS A 57 19.26 -4.64 1.64
CA CYS A 57 19.59 -6.00 1.23
C CYS A 57 19.01 -6.23 -0.15
N PHE A 58 19.86 -6.41 -1.15
CA PHE A 58 19.44 -6.69 -2.52
C PHE A 58 19.54 -8.19 -2.80
N ASN A 59 18.40 -8.81 -3.09
CA ASN A 59 18.33 -10.19 -3.55
C ASN A 59 18.56 -10.21 -5.07
N ILE A 60 19.65 -10.81 -5.50
CA ILE A 60 20.12 -10.79 -6.90
C ILE A 60 19.18 -11.56 -7.84
N PRO A 61 18.77 -12.83 -7.55
CA PRO A 61 17.87 -13.59 -8.42
C PRO A 61 16.48 -12.98 -8.55
N GLU A 62 15.92 -12.50 -7.44
CA GLU A 62 14.58 -11.94 -7.39
C GLU A 62 14.53 -10.47 -7.81
N LYS A 63 15.70 -9.80 -7.93
CA LYS A 63 15.87 -8.35 -8.16
C LYS A 63 15.09 -7.51 -7.14
N LEU A 64 15.04 -7.99 -5.90
CA LEU A 64 14.26 -7.42 -4.81
C LEU A 64 15.15 -6.60 -3.88
N PHE A 65 14.73 -5.36 -3.59
CA PHE A 65 15.38 -4.45 -2.66
C PHE A 65 14.63 -4.44 -1.34
N LEU A 66 15.29 -4.83 -0.25
CA LEU A 66 14.75 -4.84 1.09
C LEU A 66 15.46 -3.74 1.88
N ASN A 67 14.74 -2.67 2.17
CA ASN A 67 15.30 -1.46 2.77
C ASN A 67 15.11 -1.46 4.28
N TRP A 68 16.15 -1.07 5.03
CA TRP A 68 16.09 -0.73 6.44
C TRP A 68 16.32 0.75 6.61
N THR A 69 15.37 1.40 7.27
CA THR A 69 15.39 2.83 7.58
C THR A 69 15.27 3.03 9.09
N GLU A 70 15.26 4.28 9.53
CA GLU A 70 15.02 4.63 10.92
C GLU A 70 13.69 4.10 11.44
N GLU A 71 12.65 4.06 10.59
CA GLU A 71 11.32 3.52 10.94
C GLU A 71 11.36 2.03 11.30
N GLN A 72 12.30 1.26 10.73
CA GLN A 72 12.53 -0.15 11.04
C GLN A 72 13.60 -0.37 12.12
N GLY A 73 13.96 0.70 12.84
CA GLY A 73 14.90 0.63 13.95
C GLY A 73 16.38 0.74 13.53
N LEU A 74 16.67 1.23 12.35
CA LEU A 74 18.03 1.57 11.94
C LEU A 74 18.42 2.92 12.57
N PHE A 75 19.15 2.91 13.69
CA PHE A 75 19.58 4.12 14.39
C PHE A 75 20.76 4.86 13.73
N ALA A 76 21.21 4.42 12.57
CA ALA A 76 22.28 5.07 11.83
C ALA A 76 21.72 6.18 10.95
N THR A 77 22.24 7.39 11.11
CA THR A 77 21.96 8.50 10.21
C THR A 77 23.18 8.74 9.34
N LYS A 78 22.99 8.83 8.02
CA LYS A 78 24.02 9.15 7.02
C LYS A 78 25.24 8.21 7.07
N PHE A 79 25.14 7.11 6.35
CA PHE A 79 26.31 6.24 6.17
C PHE A 79 27.47 6.98 5.49
N ASN A 80 28.68 6.58 5.80
CA ASN A 80 29.88 7.15 5.20
C ASN A 80 30.29 6.37 3.95
N THR A 81 30.81 7.06 2.95
CA THR A 81 31.28 6.47 1.69
C THR A 81 32.41 5.46 1.97
N ALA A 82 32.36 4.29 1.34
CA ALA A 82 33.32 3.21 1.47
C ALA A 82 33.59 2.74 2.91
N SER A 83 32.65 2.97 3.82
CA SER A 83 32.80 2.70 5.25
C SER A 83 32.05 1.42 5.64
N GLY A 84 32.38 0.31 5.00
CA GLY A 84 31.78 -0.99 5.29
C GLY A 84 32.78 -2.12 5.18
N ILE A 85 32.69 -3.10 6.09
CA ILE A 85 33.52 -4.30 6.08
C ILE A 85 32.73 -5.50 6.62
N GLN A 86 33.01 -6.68 6.08
CA GLN A 86 32.59 -7.94 6.68
C GLN A 86 33.73 -8.45 7.59
N SER A 87 33.42 -8.69 8.86
CA SER A 87 34.36 -9.23 9.84
C SER A 87 34.64 -10.72 9.57
N ARG A 88 35.69 -11.24 10.14
CA ARG A 88 36.00 -12.69 10.07
C ARG A 88 34.93 -13.56 10.73
N SER A 89 34.15 -13.01 11.66
CA SER A 89 33.03 -13.72 12.30
C SER A 89 31.75 -13.69 11.47
N GLY A 90 31.77 -13.11 10.27
CA GLY A 90 30.57 -12.94 9.38
C GLY A 90 29.76 -11.69 9.66
N ALA A 91 30.03 -10.93 10.72
CA ALA A 91 29.29 -9.70 11.00
C ALA A 91 29.69 -8.58 10.03
N TYR A 92 28.71 -7.80 9.58
CA TYR A 92 28.94 -6.58 8.80
C TYR A 92 29.02 -5.37 9.72
N ILE A 93 29.99 -4.53 9.45
CA ILE A 93 30.21 -3.28 10.20
C ILE A 93 30.19 -2.14 9.17
N LEU A 94 29.24 -1.21 9.33
CA LEU A 94 29.08 -0.06 8.45
C LEU A 94 29.18 1.22 9.27
N GLY A 95 30.07 2.12 8.88
CA GLY A 95 30.26 3.41 9.54
C GLY A 95 29.21 4.42 9.13
N SER A 96 28.75 5.21 10.09
CA SER A 96 27.80 6.29 9.89
C SER A 96 28.22 7.56 10.62
N GLY A 97 27.54 8.67 10.36
CA GLY A 97 27.85 9.97 10.98
C GLY A 97 27.73 10.00 12.51
N ASN A 98 26.94 9.12 13.09
CA ASN A 98 26.67 9.03 14.53
C ASN A 98 27.17 7.72 15.17
N GLY A 99 28.03 6.95 14.47
CA GLY A 99 28.59 5.70 15.01
C GLY A 99 28.76 4.62 13.96
N ALA A 100 28.54 3.36 14.33
CA ALA A 100 28.61 2.23 13.42
C ALA A 100 27.43 1.29 13.61
N VAL A 101 26.92 0.75 12.51
CA VAL A 101 25.91 -0.31 12.49
C VAL A 101 26.62 -1.64 12.41
N ILE A 102 26.29 -2.55 13.32
CA ILE A 102 26.82 -3.92 13.32
C ILE A 102 25.65 -4.86 13.04
N ILE A 103 25.71 -5.53 11.89
CA ILE A 103 24.73 -6.56 11.50
C ILE A 103 25.36 -7.90 11.84
N ARG A 104 24.76 -8.60 12.79
CA ARG A 104 25.15 -9.95 13.17
C ARG A 104 24.11 -10.91 12.60
N ASP A 105 24.60 -11.96 11.99
CA ASP A 105 23.88 -13.13 11.50
C ASP A 105 22.35 -12.96 11.32
N SER A 106 21.89 -13.18 10.07
CA SER A 106 20.46 -13.28 9.74
C SER A 106 19.56 -12.07 10.04
N MET A 107 19.91 -10.88 9.57
CA MET A 107 18.88 -9.88 9.32
C MET A 107 18.07 -10.34 8.08
N HIS A 108 17.29 -11.39 8.27
CA HIS A 108 16.27 -11.74 7.30
C HIS A 108 15.06 -10.85 7.60
N LEU A 109 14.73 -9.96 6.69
CA LEU A 109 13.37 -9.41 6.70
C LEU A 109 12.42 -10.59 6.61
N PRO A 110 11.41 -10.68 7.50
CA PRO A 110 10.46 -11.77 7.45
C PRO A 110 9.79 -11.75 6.06
N ARG A 111 10.01 -12.78 5.26
CA ARG A 111 9.37 -12.98 3.95
C ARG A 111 7.86 -13.21 4.07
N ASN A 112 7.37 -13.52 5.26
CA ASN A 112 5.95 -13.67 5.57
C ASN A 112 5.42 -12.37 6.15
N PHE A 113 5.14 -11.40 5.30
CA PHE A 113 4.34 -10.24 5.67
C PHE A 113 2.91 -10.69 5.95
N GLN A 114 2.63 -11.01 7.20
CA GLN A 114 1.26 -11.12 7.65
C GLN A 114 0.78 -9.71 8.00
N SER A 115 -0.07 -9.18 7.18
CA SER A 115 -0.72 -7.91 7.40
C SER A 115 -2.23 -8.13 7.45
N LYS A 116 -2.89 -7.54 8.41
CA LYS A 116 -4.35 -7.54 8.48
C LYS A 116 -4.87 -6.17 8.08
N MET A 117 -5.56 -6.09 6.97
CA MET A 117 -6.22 -4.87 6.54
C MET A 117 -7.52 -4.66 7.30
N VAL A 118 -7.72 -3.47 7.84
CA VAL A 118 -8.90 -3.07 8.60
C VAL A 118 -9.50 -1.79 8.00
N PHE A 119 -10.82 -1.69 8.07
CA PHE A 119 -11.54 -0.46 7.78
C PHE A 119 -11.69 0.32 9.09
N THR A 120 -11.19 1.56 9.14
CA THR A 120 -11.12 2.31 10.40
C THR A 120 -12.24 3.32 10.56
N ASP A 121 -12.51 4.11 9.54
CA ASP A 121 -13.51 5.18 9.58
C ASP A 121 -14.42 5.12 8.36
N PHE A 122 -15.71 5.30 8.60
CA PHE A 122 -16.69 5.48 7.54
C PHE A 122 -17.40 6.82 7.74
N ASN A 123 -17.39 7.65 6.69
CA ASN A 123 -18.03 8.97 6.73
C ASN A 123 -19.04 9.08 5.59
N ILE A 124 -20.13 9.80 5.87
CA ILE A 124 -21.12 10.24 4.91
C ILE A 124 -21.17 11.76 4.98
N ASP A 125 -21.14 12.45 3.85
CA ASP A 125 -21.12 13.90 3.78
C ASP A 125 -20.08 14.54 4.71
N TYR A 126 -18.87 13.93 4.76
CA TYR A 126 -17.74 14.33 5.60
C TYR A 126 -17.95 14.16 7.12
N GLN A 127 -19.08 13.59 7.56
CA GLN A 127 -19.36 13.32 8.96
C GLN A 127 -19.10 11.86 9.29
N LYS A 128 -18.39 11.62 10.39
CA LYS A 128 -18.09 10.26 10.86
C LYS A 128 -19.36 9.56 11.31
N ILE A 129 -19.60 8.38 10.77
CA ILE A 129 -20.76 7.55 11.10
C ILE A 129 -20.36 6.55 12.18
N LEU A 130 -21.09 6.60 13.28
CA LEU A 130 -20.93 5.67 14.38
C LEU A 130 -21.99 4.56 14.30
N PRO A 131 -21.65 3.31 14.67
CA PRO A 131 -22.59 2.21 14.66
C PRO A 131 -23.65 2.34 15.78
N GLY A 132 -24.86 1.85 15.50
CA GLY A 132 -25.92 1.75 16.50
C GLY A 132 -26.62 3.05 16.89
N ILE A 133 -26.32 4.16 16.23
CA ILE A 133 -27.04 5.43 16.40
C ILE A 133 -28.28 5.43 15.49
N GLU A 134 -29.36 6.03 15.94
CA GLU A 134 -30.58 6.18 15.13
C GLU A 134 -30.29 6.88 13.78
N GLY A 135 -30.74 6.28 12.67
CA GLY A 135 -30.43 6.76 11.32
C GLY A 135 -29.06 6.35 10.76
N SER A 136 -28.23 5.66 11.52
CA SER A 136 -26.94 5.16 11.04
C SER A 136 -27.12 3.95 10.12
N PRO A 137 -26.49 3.92 8.93
CA PRO A 137 -26.46 2.73 8.09
C PRO A 137 -25.59 1.61 8.65
N LEU A 138 -24.82 1.88 9.72
CA LEU A 138 -23.93 0.92 10.38
C LEU A 138 -24.59 0.33 11.63
N VAL A 139 -24.84 -0.99 11.57
CA VAL A 139 -25.30 -1.75 12.76
C VAL A 139 -24.11 -2.15 13.65
N LYS A 140 -22.95 -2.37 13.05
CA LYS A 140 -21.68 -2.76 13.70
C LYS A 140 -20.56 -1.84 13.19
N GLU A 141 -19.40 -1.92 13.85
CA GLU A 141 -18.18 -1.27 13.36
C GLU A 141 -17.94 -1.60 11.89
N ILE A 142 -17.45 -0.63 11.14
CA ILE A 142 -17.24 -0.76 9.71
C ILE A 142 -16.35 -1.96 9.36
N ASP A 143 -15.37 -2.26 10.19
CA ASP A 143 -14.46 -3.38 9.98
C ASP A 143 -15.16 -4.74 10.01
N LYS A 144 -16.22 -4.86 10.80
CA LYS A 144 -17.05 -6.09 10.95
C LYS A 144 -18.25 -6.12 9.99
N THR A 145 -18.40 -5.07 9.17
CA THR A 145 -19.55 -4.89 8.28
C THR A 145 -19.18 -5.38 6.87
N LYS A 146 -20.00 -6.26 6.30
CA LYS A 146 -19.81 -6.78 4.93
C LYS A 146 -20.72 -6.09 3.91
N LYS A 147 -21.79 -5.45 4.38
CA LYS A 147 -22.78 -4.80 3.53
C LYS A 147 -23.31 -3.53 4.21
N ILE A 148 -23.40 -2.45 3.43
CA ILE A 148 -23.96 -1.17 3.84
C ILE A 148 -25.10 -0.82 2.87
N THR A 149 -26.17 -0.26 3.39
CA THR A 149 -27.26 0.30 2.57
C THR A 149 -27.34 1.79 2.87
N LEU A 150 -27.17 2.59 1.84
CA LEU A 150 -27.25 4.05 1.86
C LEU A 150 -28.56 4.51 1.21
N SER A 151 -29.10 5.62 1.64
CA SER A 151 -30.19 6.29 0.95
C SER A 151 -29.65 7.12 -0.22
N HIS A 152 -30.52 7.54 -1.14
CA HIS A 152 -30.14 8.28 -2.34
C HIS A 152 -29.46 9.63 -2.07
N ASP A 153 -29.73 10.24 -0.91
CA ASP A 153 -29.12 11.47 -0.42
C ASP A 153 -27.74 11.23 0.22
N GLN A 154 -27.41 10.00 0.60
CA GLN A 154 -26.13 9.59 1.18
C GLN A 154 -25.13 9.12 0.09
N ASN A 155 -25.05 9.86 -1.01
CA ASN A 155 -24.28 9.49 -2.20
C ASN A 155 -22.82 9.98 -2.20
N ILE A 156 -22.40 10.63 -1.11
CA ILE A 156 -21.03 11.04 -0.84
C ILE A 156 -20.54 10.28 0.38
N PHE A 157 -19.59 9.38 0.18
CA PHE A 157 -19.02 8.62 1.29
C PHE A 157 -17.51 8.50 1.20
N SER A 158 -16.88 8.32 2.34
CA SER A 158 -15.45 7.99 2.40
C SER A 158 -15.19 6.91 3.44
N LEU A 159 -14.16 6.13 3.17
CA LEU A 159 -13.69 5.01 3.98
C LEU A 159 -12.18 5.13 4.17
N ASN A 160 -11.72 5.04 5.40
CA ASN A 160 -10.30 4.89 5.69
C ASN A 160 -9.94 3.42 5.82
N VAL A 161 -8.81 3.05 5.23
CA VAL A 161 -8.23 1.72 5.33
C VAL A 161 -6.88 1.80 6.02
N SER A 162 -6.57 0.82 6.83
CA SER A 162 -5.25 0.67 7.46
C SER A 162 -4.83 -0.78 7.43
N SER A 163 -3.58 -1.02 7.19
CA SER A 163 -2.98 -2.35 7.26
C SER A 163 -2.19 -2.45 8.56
N ILE A 164 -2.59 -3.38 9.44
CA ILE A 164 -1.90 -3.62 10.69
C ILE A 164 -0.68 -4.46 10.39
N ASN A 165 0.43 -3.77 10.23
CA ASN A 165 1.76 -4.34 10.09
C ASN A 165 2.72 -3.50 10.92
N TYR A 166 3.36 -4.12 11.90
CA TYR A 166 4.29 -3.44 12.80
C TYR A 166 5.74 -3.44 12.28
N ASP A 167 6.03 -4.29 11.29
CA ASP A 167 7.39 -4.45 10.78
C ASP A 167 7.76 -3.35 9.77
N CYS A 168 6.85 -3.03 8.84
CA CYS A 168 7.12 -2.07 7.77
C CYS A 168 5.84 -1.32 7.31
N PRO A 169 5.23 -0.47 8.14
CA PRO A 169 3.97 0.20 7.81
C PRO A 169 4.08 1.15 6.60
N SER A 170 5.23 1.80 6.43
CA SER A 170 5.50 2.75 5.33
C SER A 170 5.64 2.08 3.94
N ARG A 171 5.77 0.75 3.90
CA ARG A 171 5.95 -0.03 2.66
C ARG A 171 4.66 -0.61 2.10
N ILE A 172 3.52 -0.27 2.70
CA ILE A 172 2.21 -0.74 2.25
C ILE A 172 1.56 0.32 1.39
N LEU A 173 1.22 -0.06 0.18
CA LEU A 173 0.43 0.72 -0.76
C LEU A 173 -1.00 0.20 -0.80
N TYR A 174 -1.94 1.09 -1.01
CA TYR A 174 -3.34 0.76 -1.18
C TYR A 174 -3.78 1.02 -2.62
N SER A 175 -4.63 0.13 -3.12
CA SER A 175 -5.31 0.29 -4.40
C SER A 175 -6.73 -0.21 -4.24
N TRP A 176 -7.69 0.47 -4.86
CA TRP A 176 -9.10 0.13 -4.73
C TRP A 176 -9.85 0.27 -6.04
N MET A 177 -11.01 -0.36 -6.10
CA MET A 177 -11.91 -0.36 -7.22
C MET A 177 -13.35 -0.42 -6.70
N LEU A 178 -14.28 0.31 -7.30
CA LEU A 178 -15.71 0.23 -7.02
C LEU A 178 -16.40 -0.45 -8.21
N GLU A 179 -16.56 -1.76 -8.11
CA GLU A 179 -17.27 -2.55 -9.14
C GLU A 179 -18.72 -2.07 -9.28
N GLY A 180 -19.16 -1.91 -10.50
CA GLY A 180 -20.47 -1.35 -10.85
C GLY A 180 -20.45 0.16 -11.09
N PHE A 181 -19.40 0.88 -10.67
CA PHE A 181 -19.18 2.30 -10.96
C PHE A 181 -17.99 2.48 -11.89
N TYR A 182 -16.82 2.01 -11.47
CA TYR A 182 -15.58 2.06 -12.24
C TYR A 182 -14.76 0.79 -12.00
N ASN A 183 -14.65 -0.06 -13.01
CA ASN A 183 -14.09 -1.41 -12.88
C ASN A 183 -12.58 -1.50 -13.08
N ASN A 184 -11.85 -0.40 -12.85
CA ASN A 184 -10.40 -0.38 -12.90
C ASN A 184 -9.82 -0.09 -11.51
N TRP A 185 -8.71 -0.75 -11.22
CA TRP A 185 -7.95 -0.49 -10.00
C TRP A 185 -7.29 0.90 -10.07
N THR A 186 -7.35 1.64 -8.97
CA THR A 186 -6.54 2.86 -8.81
C THR A 186 -5.06 2.52 -8.82
N LYS A 187 -4.22 3.49 -9.18
CA LYS A 187 -2.77 3.31 -9.03
C LYS A 187 -2.43 3.10 -7.54
N PRO A 188 -1.59 2.10 -7.19
CA PRO A 188 -1.14 1.92 -5.83
C PRO A 188 -0.51 3.19 -5.27
N SER A 189 -0.89 3.56 -4.05
CA SER A 189 -0.38 4.75 -3.37
C SER A 189 -0.42 4.57 -1.85
N THR A 190 0.29 5.40 -1.11
CA THR A 190 0.26 5.45 0.35
C THR A 190 -1.03 6.08 0.90
N ASN A 191 -1.86 6.65 0.02
CA ASN A 191 -3.14 7.22 0.43
C ASN A 191 -4.08 6.10 0.90
N SER A 192 -4.56 6.22 2.13
CA SER A 192 -5.48 5.28 2.78
C SER A 192 -6.94 5.74 2.76
N LEU A 193 -7.20 6.98 2.28
CA LEU A 193 -8.54 7.55 2.22
C LEU A 193 -9.19 7.27 0.86
N ILE A 194 -10.18 6.41 0.87
CA ILE A 194 -11.04 6.11 -0.27
C ILE A 194 -12.23 7.08 -0.23
N ARG A 195 -12.47 7.82 -1.30
CA ARG A 195 -13.60 8.76 -1.37
C ARG A 195 -14.32 8.60 -2.69
N TYR A 196 -15.64 8.57 -2.59
CA TYR A 196 -16.54 8.60 -3.72
C TYR A 196 -17.60 9.70 -3.53
N THR A 197 -17.95 10.37 -4.61
CA THR A 197 -18.92 11.46 -4.62
C THR A 197 -19.93 11.25 -5.74
N ASN A 198 -21.18 11.60 -5.47
CA ASN A 198 -22.25 11.59 -6.45
C ASN A 198 -22.45 10.21 -7.13
N ILE A 199 -22.49 9.16 -6.33
CA ILE A 199 -22.74 7.80 -6.82
C ILE A 199 -24.25 7.63 -7.03
N GLU A 200 -24.64 7.14 -8.20
CA GLU A 200 -26.02 6.87 -8.55
C GLU A 200 -26.63 5.72 -7.72
N PRO A 201 -27.98 5.65 -7.57
CA PRO A 201 -28.60 4.49 -6.97
C PRO A 201 -28.24 3.19 -7.69
N GLY A 202 -27.81 2.18 -6.90
CA GLY A 202 -27.33 0.94 -7.48
C GLY A 202 -26.71 0.00 -6.45
N LYS A 203 -26.16 -1.10 -6.93
CA LYS A 203 -25.41 -2.09 -6.13
C LYS A 203 -23.96 -2.07 -6.58
N TYR A 204 -23.07 -1.89 -5.62
CA TYR A 204 -21.65 -1.74 -5.84
C TYR A 204 -20.88 -2.67 -4.91
N THR A 205 -19.69 -3.07 -5.35
CA THR A 205 -18.74 -3.79 -4.50
C THR A 205 -17.42 -3.00 -4.47
N LEU A 206 -17.13 -2.40 -3.33
CA LEU A 206 -15.83 -1.79 -3.09
C LEU A 206 -14.83 -2.90 -2.80
N ARG A 207 -13.80 -3.02 -3.64
CA ARG A 207 -12.66 -3.91 -3.42
C ARG A 207 -11.43 -3.07 -3.11
N VAL A 208 -10.71 -3.46 -2.08
CA VAL A 208 -9.50 -2.78 -1.61
C VAL A 208 -8.42 -3.82 -1.43
N ARG A 209 -7.23 -3.54 -1.92
CA ARG A 209 -6.06 -4.39 -1.74
C ARG A 209 -4.90 -3.62 -1.13
N ALA A 210 -4.19 -4.28 -0.23
CA ALA A 210 -2.91 -3.86 0.29
C ALA A 210 -1.80 -4.52 -0.53
N ILE A 211 -0.85 -3.73 -0.99
CA ILE A 211 0.22 -4.13 -1.90
C ILE A 211 1.54 -3.78 -1.25
N LEU A 212 2.51 -4.68 -1.28
CA LEU A 212 3.85 -4.40 -0.83
C LEU A 212 4.58 -3.54 -1.89
N LEU A 213 5.22 -2.47 -1.44
CA LEU A 213 5.95 -1.55 -2.31
C LEU A 213 7.09 -2.24 -3.07
N ASP A 214 7.72 -3.24 -2.45
CA ASP A 214 8.98 -3.83 -2.94
C ASP A 214 8.82 -4.65 -4.21
N ASP A 215 7.81 -5.48 -4.24
CA ASP A 215 7.57 -6.46 -5.32
C ASP A 215 6.21 -6.31 -6.00
N GLY A 216 5.39 -5.37 -5.51
CA GLY A 216 4.03 -5.19 -6.01
C GLY A 216 3.07 -6.32 -5.63
N HIS A 217 3.50 -7.24 -4.74
CA HIS A 217 2.66 -8.36 -4.32
C HIS A 217 1.45 -7.89 -3.50
N THR A 218 0.27 -8.44 -3.82
CA THR A 218 -0.93 -8.20 -3.03
C THR A 218 -0.88 -9.03 -1.75
N ILE A 219 -0.79 -8.34 -0.60
CA ILE A 219 -0.71 -8.97 0.71
C ILE A 219 -2.09 -9.43 1.17
N GLU A 220 -3.08 -8.58 1.01
CA GLU A 220 -4.46 -8.84 1.41
C GLU A 220 -5.44 -8.06 0.52
N GLU A 221 -6.61 -8.66 0.30
CA GLU A 221 -7.73 -8.02 -0.38
C GLU A 221 -8.99 -8.14 0.46
N ARG A 222 -9.76 -7.05 0.56
CA ARG A 222 -11.06 -7.01 1.23
C ARG A 222 -12.12 -6.39 0.34
N SER A 223 -13.36 -6.80 0.57
CA SER A 223 -14.52 -6.27 -0.14
C SER A 223 -15.61 -5.79 0.82
N LEU A 224 -16.34 -4.75 0.38
CA LEU A 224 -17.50 -4.19 1.07
C LEU A 224 -18.61 -3.96 0.05
N ASN A 225 -19.77 -4.59 0.27
CA ASN A 225 -20.93 -4.39 -0.58
C ASN A 225 -21.66 -3.11 -0.17
N ILE A 226 -21.89 -2.22 -1.13
CA ILE A 226 -22.56 -0.93 -0.93
C ILE A 226 -23.81 -0.92 -1.82
N THR A 227 -24.96 -0.67 -1.22
CA THR A 227 -26.22 -0.52 -1.94
C THR A 227 -26.73 0.88 -1.71
N ILE A 228 -26.96 1.64 -2.77
CA ILE A 228 -27.58 2.97 -2.69
C ILE A 228 -29.02 2.82 -3.21
N THR A 229 -29.99 3.12 -2.33
CA THR A 229 -31.41 2.97 -2.68
C THR A 229 -31.90 4.17 -3.52
N PRO A 230 -32.73 3.95 -4.53
CA PRO A 230 -33.31 5.05 -5.32
C PRO A 230 -34.28 5.88 -4.46
N PRO A 231 -34.51 7.16 -4.82
CA PRO A 231 -35.55 7.96 -4.23
C PRO A 231 -36.95 7.33 -4.51
N PHE A 232 -37.90 7.60 -3.60
CA PHE A 232 -39.25 7.06 -3.75
C PHE A 232 -39.86 7.29 -5.16
N THR A 233 -39.60 8.45 -5.74
CA THR A 233 -40.06 8.84 -7.09
C THR A 233 -39.59 7.94 -8.24
N GLN A 234 -38.51 7.19 -8.03
CA GLN A 234 -37.91 6.25 -8.98
C GLN A 234 -38.18 4.79 -8.63
N THR A 235 -39.06 4.53 -7.66
CA THR A 235 -39.46 3.17 -7.30
C THR A 235 -40.58 2.65 -8.21
N ILE A 236 -40.68 1.32 -8.31
CA ILE A 236 -41.78 0.67 -9.09
C ILE A 236 -43.15 1.12 -8.58
N TRP A 237 -43.31 1.33 -7.28
CA TRP A 237 -44.54 1.81 -6.68
C TRP A 237 -44.90 3.23 -7.09
N ALA A 238 -43.92 4.11 -7.23
CA ALA A 238 -44.14 5.46 -7.76
C ALA A 238 -44.61 5.45 -9.20
N TYR A 239 -44.00 4.62 -10.06
CA TYR A 239 -44.41 4.47 -11.45
C TYR A 239 -45.82 3.88 -11.57
N LEU A 240 -46.19 2.90 -10.74
CA LEU A 240 -47.56 2.42 -10.65
C LEU A 240 -48.55 3.53 -10.27
N LEU A 241 -48.20 4.33 -9.27
CA LEU A 241 -48.99 5.46 -8.83
C LEU A 241 -49.19 6.48 -9.99
N TYR A 242 -48.09 6.81 -10.68
CA TYR A 242 -48.14 7.75 -11.83
C TYR A 242 -49.02 7.21 -12.95
N THR A 243 -48.95 5.92 -13.26
CA THR A 243 -49.84 5.31 -14.28
C THR A 243 -51.29 5.34 -13.87
N VAL A 244 -51.65 5.08 -12.61
CA VAL A 244 -53.02 5.19 -12.11
C VAL A 244 -53.54 6.63 -12.19
N VAL A 245 -52.73 7.60 -11.74
CA VAL A 245 -53.09 9.02 -11.83
C VAL A 245 -53.29 9.45 -13.27
N LEU A 246 -52.41 9.02 -14.19
CA LEU A 246 -52.57 9.34 -15.62
C LEU A 246 -53.88 8.78 -16.21
N LEU A 247 -54.23 7.53 -15.86
CA LEU A 247 -55.49 6.90 -16.31
C LEU A 247 -56.71 7.63 -15.75
N LEU A 248 -56.66 8.12 -14.51
CA LEU A 248 -57.75 8.90 -13.91
C LEU A 248 -57.92 10.27 -14.57
N ILE A 249 -56.85 10.87 -15.10
CA ILE A 249 -56.93 12.16 -15.82
C ILE A 249 -57.51 11.99 -17.24
N ILE A 250 -57.28 10.84 -17.86
CA ILE A 250 -57.75 10.52 -19.21
C ILE A 250 -59.21 10.08 -19.22
N TYR A 251 -59.72 9.51 -18.12
CA TYR A 251 -61.09 9.08 -17.93
C TYR A 251 -62.00 10.28 -17.60
#